data_4175f8e83ee777cdd45faf8da06df60e
#
_entry.id   4175f8e83ee777cdd45faf8da06df60e
#
_cell.length_a   1.000
_cell.length_b   1.000
_cell.length_c   1.000
_cell.angle_alpha   90.00
_cell.angle_beta   90.00
_cell.angle_gamma   90.00
#
_symmetry.space_group_name_H-M   'P 1'
#
loop_
_entity.id
_entity.type
_entity.pdbx_description
1 polymer ?
#
loop_
_entity_poly.entity_id
_entity_poly.type
_entity_poly.pdbx_seq_one_letter_code
_entity_poly.pdbx_strand_id
1 'polypeptide(L)'
;MTRLLAGALLLLAIPTVAWGQNPARPDSTNDRLSNDGVLRASAQVDSVFVDRAKRAADIGGGDWASYLLARLGAGKIPDGLGIAVTVDTAKIEVRGRLQDLPLETRALLGPVASMVDSSTVITADVLMVRTGPEVVRFWLKGIKVNGFPFPEFLLGSMMASIGRQYPALTASGRDLYVQVPADGRLTLGEGTIRLGIEPQGAGTRGQPTPP
;
A
#
# COMPACT_ATOMS: atom_id res chain seq x y z
N MET A 1 -63.32 -10.74 44.50
CA MET A 1 -63.42 -11.45 43.19
C MET A 1 -62.37 -10.91 42.28
N THR A 2 -61.31 -11.70 42.12
CA THR A 2 -60.07 -11.38 41.47
C THR A 2 -60.14 -11.77 40.01
N ARG A 3 -59.75 -10.91 39.10
CA ARG A 3 -59.39 -11.33 37.74
C ARG A 3 -58.08 -10.67 37.29
N LEU A 4 -57.08 -11.51 37.17
CA LEU A 4 -55.80 -11.35 36.52
C LEU A 4 -55.98 -11.01 35.02
N LEU A 5 -55.29 -10.02 34.53
CA LEU A 5 -54.99 -9.85 33.11
C LEU A 5 -53.49 -9.79 32.93
N ALA A 6 -52.97 -10.90 32.41
CA ALA A 6 -51.59 -11.05 31.98
C ALA A 6 -51.39 -10.27 30.67
N GLY A 7 -50.59 -9.20 30.71
CA GLY A 7 -50.14 -8.47 29.52
C GLY A 7 -48.83 -9.11 29.04
N ALA A 8 -48.87 -9.76 27.88
CA ALA A 8 -47.73 -10.30 27.20
C ALA A 8 -46.84 -9.16 26.69
N LEU A 9 -45.65 -9.04 27.28
CA LEU A 9 -44.60 -8.15 26.80
C LEU A 9 -43.88 -8.84 25.65
N LEU A 10 -44.19 -8.45 24.42
CA LEU A 10 -43.53 -8.92 23.21
C LEU A 10 -42.18 -8.17 23.09
N LEU A 11 -41.09 -8.78 23.53
CA LEU A 11 -39.73 -8.32 23.30
C LEU A 11 -39.39 -8.51 21.81
N LEU A 12 -39.47 -7.43 21.06
CA LEU A 12 -38.87 -7.33 19.72
C LEU A 12 -37.35 -7.34 19.87
N ALA A 13 -36.77 -8.53 19.70
CA ALA A 13 -35.34 -8.67 19.51
C ALA A 13 -34.99 -8.09 18.12
N ILE A 14 -34.47 -6.87 18.08
CA ILE A 14 -33.85 -6.28 16.91
C ILE A 14 -32.50 -6.99 16.78
N PRO A 15 -32.23 -7.73 15.67
CA PRO A 15 -30.90 -8.22 15.43
C PRO A 15 -30.02 -7.01 15.18
N THR A 16 -29.16 -6.67 16.13
CA THR A 16 -28.02 -5.79 15.91
C THR A 16 -27.14 -6.47 14.87
N VAL A 17 -27.30 -6.08 13.61
CA VAL A 17 -26.33 -6.37 12.57
C VAL A 17 -25.03 -5.74 13.05
N ALA A 18 -24.18 -6.53 13.66
CA ALA A 18 -22.80 -6.18 13.90
C ALA A 18 -22.18 -5.94 12.52
N TRP A 19 -22.11 -4.68 12.14
CA TRP A 19 -21.30 -4.26 11.01
C TRP A 19 -19.89 -4.74 11.32
N GLY A 20 -19.45 -5.76 10.59
CA GLY A 20 -18.18 -6.41 10.80
C GLY A 20 -17.07 -5.38 10.80
N GLN A 21 -16.66 -4.99 12.00
CA GLN A 21 -15.33 -4.48 12.20
C GLN A 21 -14.43 -5.66 11.86
N ASN A 22 -13.89 -5.63 10.65
CA ASN A 22 -12.83 -6.52 10.27
C ASN A 22 -11.76 -6.37 11.37
N PRO A 23 -11.47 -7.40 12.18
CA PRO A 23 -10.51 -7.27 13.26
C PRO A 23 -9.23 -6.76 12.62
N ALA A 24 -8.78 -5.58 13.06
CA ALA A 24 -7.52 -5.03 12.60
C ALA A 24 -6.48 -6.12 12.79
N ARG A 25 -5.97 -6.66 11.67
CA ARG A 25 -4.90 -7.67 11.67
C ARG A 25 -3.79 -7.08 12.53
N PRO A 26 -3.26 -7.80 13.53
CA PRO A 26 -2.20 -7.23 14.36
C PRO A 26 -1.08 -6.77 13.43
N ASP A 27 -0.69 -5.49 13.56
CA ASP A 27 0.40 -4.89 12.80
C ASP A 27 1.62 -5.81 12.90
N SER A 28 1.90 -6.57 11.86
CA SER A 28 3.12 -7.36 11.82
C SER A 28 4.30 -6.40 11.77
N THR A 29 5.44 -6.78 12.33
CA THR A 29 6.67 -5.95 12.33
C THR A 29 7.10 -5.58 10.90
N ASN A 30 6.66 -6.38 9.90
CA ASN A 30 6.97 -6.21 8.48
C ASN A 30 6.01 -5.25 7.75
N ASP A 31 4.96 -4.77 8.43
CA ASP A 31 3.99 -3.84 7.85
C ASP A 31 4.37 -2.37 8.08
N ARG A 32 5.38 -2.08 8.92
CA ARG A 32 5.83 -0.72 9.22
C ARG A 32 7.08 -0.33 8.44
N LEU A 33 7.16 0.95 8.10
CA LEU A 33 8.36 1.52 7.51
C LEU A 33 9.52 1.51 8.52
N SER A 34 10.71 1.06 8.08
CA SER A 34 11.91 1.03 8.92
C SER A 34 13.20 0.95 8.10
N ASN A 35 14.32 1.38 8.68
CA ASN A 35 15.63 1.22 8.04
C ASN A 35 16.02 -0.26 7.90
N ASP A 36 15.66 -1.09 8.88
CA ASP A 36 15.87 -2.55 8.79
C ASP A 36 15.04 -3.17 7.68
N GLY A 37 13.84 -2.62 7.41
CA GLY A 37 13.01 -3.01 6.28
C GLY A 37 13.70 -2.78 4.93
N VAL A 38 14.43 -1.67 4.79
CA VAL A 38 15.25 -1.42 3.59
C VAL A 38 16.27 -2.53 3.39
N LEU A 39 16.99 -2.91 4.45
CA LEU A 39 18.03 -3.96 4.38
C LEU A 39 17.42 -5.32 4.06
N ARG A 40 16.31 -5.70 4.73
CA ARG A 40 15.64 -6.98 4.47
C ARG A 40 15.13 -7.06 3.04
N ALA A 41 14.46 -6.01 2.54
CA ALA A 41 13.94 -5.99 1.18
C ALA A 41 15.08 -5.99 0.14
N SER A 42 16.14 -5.19 0.33
CA SER A 42 17.31 -5.21 -0.55
C SER A 42 17.90 -6.62 -0.67
N ALA A 43 18.13 -7.31 0.45
CA ALA A 43 18.69 -8.66 0.45
C ALA A 43 17.78 -9.66 -0.31
N GLN A 44 16.46 -9.52 -0.25
CA GLN A 44 15.54 -10.38 -1.01
C GLN A 44 15.56 -10.03 -2.51
N VAL A 45 15.56 -8.73 -2.86
CA VAL A 45 15.65 -8.25 -4.25
C VAL A 45 16.94 -8.75 -4.89
N ASP A 46 18.06 -8.57 -4.20
CA ASP A 46 19.38 -9.02 -4.69
C ASP A 46 19.40 -10.54 -4.85
N SER A 47 18.94 -11.29 -3.86
CA SER A 47 18.89 -12.75 -3.89
C SER A 47 18.07 -13.31 -5.06
N VAL A 48 16.97 -12.63 -5.46
CA VAL A 48 16.10 -13.07 -6.55
C VAL A 48 16.55 -12.51 -7.89
N PHE A 49 16.80 -11.21 -7.99
CA PHE A 49 16.98 -10.53 -9.28
C PHE A 49 18.43 -10.31 -9.70
N VAL A 50 19.36 -10.22 -8.73
CA VAL A 50 20.79 -10.00 -9.02
C VAL A 50 21.55 -11.32 -8.97
N ASP A 51 21.59 -11.94 -7.80
CA ASP A 51 22.39 -13.16 -7.57
C ASP A 51 21.74 -14.42 -8.13
N ARG A 52 20.41 -14.38 -8.39
CA ARG A 52 19.64 -15.54 -8.86
C ARG A 52 19.71 -16.75 -7.90
N ALA A 53 20.07 -16.50 -6.64
CA ALA A 53 20.19 -17.54 -5.63
C ALA A 53 18.83 -18.14 -5.23
N LYS A 54 17.75 -17.35 -5.39
CA LYS A 54 16.37 -17.78 -5.15
C LYS A 54 15.51 -17.57 -6.39
N ARG A 55 14.54 -18.45 -6.62
CA ARG A 55 13.55 -18.29 -7.69
C ARG A 55 12.41 -17.36 -7.32
N ALA A 56 12.14 -17.23 -6.05
CA ALA A 56 11.11 -16.34 -5.52
C ALA A 56 11.41 -15.96 -4.07
N ALA A 57 10.87 -14.81 -3.64
CA ALA A 57 10.87 -14.33 -2.27
C ALA A 57 9.61 -13.50 -2.00
N ASP A 58 9.14 -13.55 -0.76
CA ASP A 58 8.03 -12.74 -0.28
C ASP A 58 8.59 -11.61 0.60
N ILE A 59 8.17 -10.36 0.34
CA ILE A 59 8.59 -9.16 1.08
C ILE A 59 7.36 -8.55 1.72
N GLY A 60 7.41 -8.25 3.02
CA GLY A 60 6.34 -7.54 3.73
C GLY A 60 6.08 -6.16 3.15
N GLY A 61 4.84 -5.68 3.26
CA GLY A 61 4.43 -4.39 2.68
C GLY A 61 5.26 -3.22 3.17
N GLY A 62 5.54 -3.15 4.48
CA GLY A 62 6.37 -2.11 5.08
C GLY A 62 7.83 -2.17 4.63
N ASP A 63 8.41 -3.37 4.51
CA ASP A 63 9.77 -3.56 4.03
C ASP A 63 9.91 -3.12 2.57
N TRP A 64 8.94 -3.51 1.72
CA TRP A 64 8.92 -3.09 0.33
C TRP A 64 8.80 -1.58 0.17
N ALA A 65 7.89 -0.95 0.90
CA ALA A 65 7.71 0.50 0.86
C ALA A 65 8.97 1.23 1.37
N SER A 66 9.63 0.71 2.42
CA SER A 66 10.90 1.24 2.93
C SER A 66 11.99 1.18 1.85
N TYR A 67 12.10 0.05 1.15
CA TYR A 67 13.03 -0.12 0.04
C TYR A 67 12.77 0.88 -1.10
N LEU A 68 11.49 1.05 -1.50
CA LEU A 68 11.13 2.02 -2.54
C LEU A 68 11.46 3.45 -2.12
N LEU A 69 11.19 3.84 -0.87
CA LEU A 69 11.54 5.16 -0.36
C LEU A 69 13.05 5.42 -0.42
N ALA A 70 13.86 4.44 -0.03
CA ALA A 70 15.32 4.55 -0.13
C ALA A 70 15.77 4.71 -1.59
N ARG A 71 15.16 3.99 -2.53
CA ARG A 71 15.43 4.11 -3.98
C ARG A 71 15.00 5.46 -4.56
N LEU A 72 13.99 6.11 -3.98
CA LEU A 72 13.57 7.47 -4.32
C LEU A 72 14.52 8.55 -3.77
N GLY A 73 15.52 8.17 -2.98
CA GLY A 73 16.46 9.11 -2.36
C GLY A 73 15.92 9.70 -1.05
N ALA A 74 14.89 9.11 -0.46
CA ALA A 74 14.52 9.46 0.90
C ALA A 74 15.67 9.18 1.86
N GLY A 75 15.91 10.10 2.77
CA GLY A 75 16.92 9.93 3.82
C GLY A 75 16.56 8.79 4.78
N LYS A 76 17.26 8.75 5.92
CA LYS A 76 16.98 7.78 6.98
C LYS A 76 15.51 7.86 7.42
N ILE A 77 14.83 6.72 7.45
CA ILE A 77 13.47 6.61 7.96
C ILE A 77 13.53 6.87 9.48
N PRO A 78 12.76 7.84 10.02
CA PRO A 78 12.73 8.10 11.45
C PRO A 78 12.25 6.87 12.22
N ASP A 79 12.92 6.57 13.34
CA ASP A 79 12.51 5.48 14.22
C ASP A 79 11.12 5.79 14.81
N GLY A 80 10.25 4.79 14.87
CA GLY A 80 8.89 4.96 15.40
C GLY A 80 7.91 5.67 14.47
N LEU A 81 8.26 5.84 13.18
CA LEU A 81 7.32 6.37 12.19
C LEU A 81 6.07 5.48 12.12
N GLY A 82 4.91 6.07 12.47
CA GLY A 82 3.62 5.36 12.61
C GLY A 82 2.93 5.04 11.28
N ILE A 83 3.69 4.91 10.18
CA ILE A 83 3.14 4.56 8.87
C ILE A 83 3.16 3.03 8.71
N ALA A 84 1.98 2.47 8.45
CA ALA A 84 1.78 1.06 8.15
C ALA A 84 1.42 0.86 6.67
N VAL A 85 1.87 -0.24 6.10
CA VAL A 85 1.61 -0.62 4.70
C VAL A 85 1.04 -2.01 4.67
N THR A 86 -0.22 -2.11 4.29
CA THR A 86 -0.92 -3.40 4.15
C THR A 86 -1.04 -3.75 2.68
N VAL A 87 -0.78 -5.00 2.34
CA VAL A 87 -0.89 -5.52 0.97
C VAL A 87 -2.02 -6.53 0.93
N ASP A 88 -2.90 -6.41 -0.03
CA ASP A 88 -3.85 -7.45 -0.43
C ASP A 88 -3.63 -7.82 -1.90
N THR A 89 -4.37 -8.78 -2.41
CA THR A 89 -4.20 -9.28 -3.80
C THR A 89 -4.56 -8.26 -4.87
N ALA A 90 -5.24 -7.17 -4.53
CA ALA A 90 -5.72 -6.16 -5.47
C ALA A 90 -5.01 -4.81 -5.34
N LYS A 91 -4.53 -4.46 -4.14
CA LYS A 91 -3.97 -3.14 -3.85
C LYS A 91 -2.98 -3.15 -2.69
N ILE A 92 -2.26 -2.06 -2.56
CA ILE A 92 -1.44 -1.72 -1.41
C ILE A 92 -2.13 -0.54 -0.71
N GLU A 93 -2.34 -0.65 0.59
CA GLU A 93 -2.88 0.43 1.41
C GLU A 93 -1.79 0.96 2.34
N VAL A 94 -1.53 2.26 2.23
CA VAL A 94 -0.59 2.98 3.12
C VAL A 94 -1.42 3.77 4.12
N ARG A 95 -1.21 3.56 5.41
CA ARG A 95 -1.96 4.21 6.49
C ARG A 95 -1.03 4.84 7.50
N GLY A 96 -1.33 6.09 7.88
CA GLY A 96 -0.61 6.82 8.92
C GLY A 96 -1.51 7.85 9.57
N ARG A 97 -1.02 8.48 10.65
CA ARG A 97 -1.66 9.64 11.24
C ARG A 97 -0.97 10.90 10.75
N LEU A 98 -1.69 12.02 10.74
CA LEU A 98 -1.11 13.29 10.32
C LEU A 98 0.14 13.67 11.15
N GLN A 99 0.12 13.38 12.44
CA GLN A 99 1.26 13.62 13.33
C GLN A 99 2.50 12.77 13.02
N ASP A 100 2.32 11.61 12.36
CA ASP A 100 3.41 10.69 12.01
C ASP A 100 4.08 11.07 10.69
N LEU A 101 3.47 12.00 9.92
CA LEU A 101 4.08 12.49 8.68
C LEU A 101 5.22 13.48 8.99
N PRO A 102 6.31 13.46 8.21
CA PRO A 102 7.36 14.47 8.27
C PRO A 102 6.79 15.89 8.14
N LEU A 103 7.44 16.86 8.79
CA LEU A 103 6.99 18.26 8.79
C LEU A 103 6.84 18.81 7.36
N GLU A 104 7.78 18.46 6.49
CA GLU A 104 7.78 18.86 5.08
C GLU A 104 6.55 18.32 4.35
N THR A 105 6.18 17.05 4.61
CA THR A 105 4.98 16.43 4.03
C THR A 105 3.71 17.08 4.58
N ARG A 106 3.68 17.41 5.88
CA ARG A 106 2.55 18.15 6.48
C ARG A 106 2.39 19.54 5.87
N ALA A 107 3.50 20.23 5.61
CA ALA A 107 3.48 21.54 4.95
C ALA A 107 2.87 21.48 3.53
N LEU A 108 3.02 20.37 2.81
CA LEU A 108 2.40 20.17 1.49
C LEU A 108 0.87 20.07 1.55
N LEU A 109 0.30 19.67 2.69
CA LEU A 109 -1.14 19.67 2.90
C LEU A 109 -1.71 21.09 3.04
N GLY A 110 -0.83 22.09 3.20
CA GLY A 110 -1.21 23.51 3.24
C GLY A 110 -2.25 23.82 4.32
N PRO A 111 -3.25 24.66 4.02
CA PRO A 111 -4.29 25.03 4.97
C PRO A 111 -5.10 23.85 5.50
N VAL A 112 -5.20 22.74 4.75
CA VAL A 112 -5.93 21.53 5.17
C VAL A 112 -5.29 20.93 6.42
N ALA A 113 -3.96 20.97 6.56
CA ALA A 113 -3.27 20.47 7.75
C ALA A 113 -3.66 21.20 9.03
N SER A 114 -4.03 22.49 8.95
CA SER A 114 -4.46 23.27 10.10
C SER A 114 -5.92 23.09 10.46
N MET A 115 -6.72 22.49 9.56
CA MET A 115 -8.15 22.22 9.75
C MET A 115 -8.45 20.84 10.33
N VAL A 116 -7.45 19.96 10.38
CA VAL A 116 -7.60 18.58 10.83
C VAL A 116 -6.78 18.34 12.10
N ASP A 117 -7.30 17.48 12.96
CA ASP A 117 -6.62 17.06 14.18
C ASP A 117 -5.34 16.28 13.86
N SER A 118 -4.32 16.39 14.70
CA SER A 118 -3.05 15.67 14.57
C SER A 118 -3.22 14.14 14.57
N SER A 119 -4.27 13.64 15.21
CA SER A 119 -4.65 12.22 15.25
C SER A 119 -5.36 11.74 13.98
N THR A 120 -5.69 12.65 13.05
CA THR A 120 -6.39 12.35 11.80
C THR A 120 -5.67 11.24 11.04
N VAL A 121 -6.43 10.20 10.68
CA VAL A 121 -5.94 9.06 9.91
C VAL A 121 -5.97 9.39 8.43
N ILE A 122 -4.84 9.21 7.77
CA ILE A 122 -4.67 9.32 6.33
C ILE A 122 -4.44 7.93 5.77
N THR A 123 -5.19 7.57 4.74
CA THR A 123 -5.05 6.29 4.03
C THR A 123 -4.87 6.58 2.55
N ALA A 124 -3.86 5.95 1.93
CA ALA A 124 -3.61 6.03 0.50
C ALA A 124 -3.76 4.65 -0.13
N ASP A 125 -4.55 4.55 -1.19
CA ASP A 125 -4.71 3.33 -1.99
C ASP A 125 -3.76 3.38 -3.19
N VAL A 126 -2.86 2.40 -3.31
CA VAL A 126 -1.89 2.27 -4.40
C VAL A 126 -2.17 1.00 -5.18
N LEU A 127 -2.26 1.11 -6.49
CA LEU A 127 -2.40 -0.02 -7.40
C LEU A 127 -1.06 -0.37 -8.02
N MET A 128 -0.82 -1.66 -8.22
CA MET A 128 0.34 -2.18 -8.92
C MET A 128 -0.09 -2.75 -10.27
N VAL A 129 0.50 -2.26 -11.35
CA VAL A 129 0.17 -2.67 -12.72
C VAL A 129 1.45 -2.92 -13.51
N ARG A 130 1.55 -4.07 -14.16
CA ARG A 130 2.64 -4.32 -15.10
C ARG A 130 2.35 -3.57 -16.41
N THR A 131 3.23 -2.66 -16.79
CA THR A 131 3.07 -1.81 -17.99
C THR A 131 3.97 -2.22 -19.14
N GLY A 132 4.90 -3.13 -18.90
CA GLY A 132 5.84 -3.66 -19.90
C GLY A 132 6.55 -4.90 -19.40
N PRO A 133 7.41 -5.53 -20.24
CA PRO A 133 8.14 -6.74 -19.85
C PRO A 133 9.06 -6.52 -18.65
N GLU A 134 9.61 -5.31 -18.51
CA GLU A 134 10.60 -4.95 -17.49
C GLU A 134 10.14 -3.82 -16.57
N VAL A 135 8.86 -3.40 -16.65
CA VAL A 135 8.37 -2.24 -15.91
C VAL A 135 7.09 -2.55 -15.17
N VAL A 136 7.11 -2.28 -13.89
CA VAL A 136 5.93 -2.29 -13.01
C VAL A 136 5.65 -0.87 -12.55
N ARG A 137 4.41 -0.43 -12.69
CA ARG A 137 3.90 0.86 -12.27
C ARG A 137 3.18 0.70 -10.93
N PHE A 138 3.56 1.50 -9.95
CA PHE A 138 2.81 1.75 -8.74
C PHE A 138 2.08 3.08 -8.91
N TRP A 139 0.77 3.05 -8.82
CA TRP A 139 -0.08 4.22 -9.07
C TRP A 139 -0.93 4.55 -7.86
N LEU A 140 -0.80 5.78 -7.34
CA LEU A 140 -1.65 6.32 -6.30
C LEU A 140 -3.07 6.57 -6.85
N LYS A 141 -3.99 5.69 -6.51
CA LYS A 141 -5.40 5.78 -6.92
C LYS A 141 -6.11 6.93 -6.22
N GLY A 142 -5.88 7.11 -4.93
CA GLY A 142 -6.52 8.16 -4.15
C GLY A 142 -6.09 8.15 -2.69
N ILE A 143 -6.47 9.21 -2.00
CA ILE A 143 -6.23 9.40 -0.56
C ILE A 143 -7.58 9.55 0.13
N LYS A 144 -7.67 9.05 1.37
CA LYS A 144 -8.80 9.24 2.27
C LYS A 144 -8.30 9.88 3.57
N VAL A 145 -9.08 10.78 4.12
CA VAL A 145 -8.85 11.44 5.41
C VAL A 145 -9.99 11.05 6.33
N ASN A 146 -9.69 10.33 7.42
CA ASN A 146 -10.70 9.72 8.31
C ASN A 146 -11.77 8.90 7.54
N GLY A 147 -11.34 8.18 6.47
CA GLY A 147 -12.22 7.38 5.62
C GLY A 147 -12.95 8.14 4.51
N PHE A 148 -12.95 9.48 4.52
CA PHE A 148 -13.58 10.30 3.48
C PHE A 148 -12.61 10.55 2.33
N PRO A 149 -13.04 10.45 1.06
CA PRO A 149 -12.20 10.72 -0.08
C PRO A 149 -11.63 12.15 -0.05
N PHE A 150 -10.32 12.28 -0.25
CA PHE A 150 -9.69 13.59 -0.39
C PHE A 150 -10.02 14.18 -1.78
N PRO A 151 -10.36 15.47 -1.88
CA PRO A 151 -10.76 16.07 -3.15
C PRO A 151 -9.67 15.96 -4.22
N GLU A 152 -10.04 15.48 -5.40
CA GLU A 152 -9.13 15.15 -6.49
C GLU A 152 -8.32 16.34 -6.99
N PHE A 153 -8.95 17.52 -7.04
CA PHE A 153 -8.29 18.75 -7.49
C PHE A 153 -7.18 19.23 -6.54
N LEU A 154 -7.35 19.01 -5.22
CA LEU A 154 -6.32 19.28 -4.22
C LEU A 154 -5.22 18.21 -4.27
N LEU A 155 -5.60 16.94 -4.44
CA LEU A 155 -4.66 15.86 -4.57
C LEU A 155 -3.72 16.06 -5.76
N GLY A 156 -4.24 16.48 -6.91
CA GLY A 156 -3.44 16.76 -8.11
C GLY A 156 -2.35 17.80 -7.89
N SER A 157 -2.69 18.93 -7.28
CA SER A 157 -1.71 19.99 -7.01
C SER A 157 -0.66 19.60 -5.97
N MET A 158 -1.06 18.89 -4.92
CA MET A 158 -0.17 18.37 -3.89
C MET A 158 0.81 17.35 -4.48
N MET A 159 0.32 16.39 -5.24
CA MET A 159 1.15 15.36 -5.85
C MET A 159 2.11 15.90 -6.90
N ALA A 160 1.70 16.89 -7.70
CA ALA A 160 2.60 17.58 -8.61
C ALA A 160 3.75 18.32 -7.89
N SER A 161 3.52 18.81 -6.68
CA SER A 161 4.58 19.38 -5.84
C SER A 161 5.56 18.32 -5.38
N ILE A 162 5.06 17.16 -4.93
CA ILE A 162 5.90 16.00 -4.54
C ILE A 162 6.71 15.49 -5.73
N GLY A 163 6.10 15.37 -6.93
CA GLY A 163 6.78 14.93 -8.14
C GLY A 163 7.96 15.83 -8.53
N ARG A 164 7.90 17.13 -8.23
CA ARG A 164 9.03 18.04 -8.44
C ARG A 164 10.19 17.83 -7.46
N GLN A 165 9.91 17.36 -6.25
CA GLN A 165 10.93 17.09 -5.24
C GLN A 165 11.64 15.73 -5.45
N TYR A 166 10.96 14.78 -6.05
CA TYR A 166 11.45 13.42 -6.26
C TYR A 166 11.47 13.08 -7.76
N PRO A 167 12.61 13.29 -8.45
CA PRO A 167 12.72 13.09 -9.90
C PRO A 167 12.41 11.66 -10.38
N ALA A 168 12.47 10.67 -9.49
CA ALA A 168 12.11 9.28 -9.80
C ALA A 168 10.59 9.08 -9.91
N LEU A 169 9.79 10.03 -9.42
CA LEU A 169 8.35 10.06 -9.66
C LEU A 169 8.06 10.76 -10.98
N THR A 170 6.90 10.46 -11.56
CA THR A 170 6.42 11.25 -12.71
C THR A 170 6.11 12.69 -12.31
N ALA A 171 5.97 13.56 -13.30
CA ALA A 171 5.60 14.96 -13.07
C ALA A 171 4.24 15.11 -12.33
N SER A 172 3.36 14.11 -12.43
CA SER A 172 2.11 14.03 -11.67
C SER A 172 2.33 13.72 -10.19
N GLY A 173 3.50 13.18 -9.81
CA GLY A 173 3.80 12.68 -8.47
C GLY A 173 3.04 11.41 -8.07
N ARG A 174 2.17 10.89 -8.95
CA ARG A 174 1.28 9.75 -8.65
C ARG A 174 1.82 8.40 -9.08
N ASP A 175 2.79 8.41 -9.96
CA ASP A 175 3.30 7.21 -10.60
C ASP A 175 4.75 6.99 -10.21
N LEU A 176 5.04 5.79 -9.77
CA LEU A 176 6.39 5.28 -9.58
C LEU A 176 6.59 4.09 -10.52
N TYR A 177 7.58 4.17 -11.39
CA TYR A 177 7.97 3.09 -12.27
C TYR A 177 9.16 2.35 -11.70
N VAL A 178 9.01 1.06 -11.50
CA VAL A 178 10.07 0.17 -10.99
C VAL A 178 10.50 -0.76 -12.10
N GLN A 179 11.79 -0.74 -12.40
CA GLN A 179 12.38 -1.70 -13.34
C GLN A 179 12.57 -3.05 -12.66
N VAL A 180 12.21 -4.11 -13.38
CA VAL A 180 12.43 -5.50 -13.00
C VAL A 180 13.12 -6.21 -14.16
N PRO A 181 13.87 -7.30 -13.93
CA PRO A 181 14.41 -8.09 -15.04
C PRO A 181 13.31 -8.58 -15.99
N ALA A 182 13.63 -8.81 -17.26
CA ALA A 182 12.67 -9.24 -18.27
C ALA A 182 11.91 -10.53 -17.89
N ASP A 183 12.59 -11.44 -17.20
CA ASP A 183 12.06 -12.65 -16.61
C ASP A 183 11.56 -12.48 -15.18
N GLY A 184 11.70 -11.26 -14.62
CA GLY A 184 11.26 -10.92 -13.27
C GLY A 184 9.76 -10.66 -13.20
N ARG A 185 9.14 -11.04 -12.08
CA ARG A 185 7.74 -10.76 -11.77
C ARG A 185 7.57 -10.19 -10.38
N LEU A 186 6.63 -9.25 -10.26
CA LEU A 186 6.09 -8.78 -8.99
C LEU A 186 4.61 -9.15 -8.97
N THR A 187 4.15 -9.75 -7.87
CA THR A 187 2.73 -10.04 -7.64
C THR A 187 2.33 -9.66 -6.23
N LEU A 188 1.09 -9.20 -6.05
CA LEU A 188 0.53 -8.91 -4.74
C LEU A 188 -0.03 -10.20 -4.14
N GLY A 189 0.23 -10.42 -2.85
CA GLY A 189 -0.33 -11.49 -2.04
C GLY A 189 -0.86 -10.94 -0.72
N GLU A 190 -1.38 -11.80 0.12
CA GLU A 190 -1.87 -11.42 1.45
C GLU A 190 -0.69 -11.01 2.35
N GLY A 191 -0.60 -9.72 2.66
CA GLY A 191 0.44 -9.13 3.51
C GLY A 191 1.81 -8.99 2.85
N THR A 192 2.00 -9.43 1.61
CA THR A 192 3.33 -9.47 0.98
C THR A 192 3.30 -9.09 -0.49
N ILE A 193 4.46 -8.64 -0.96
CA ILE A 193 4.76 -8.52 -2.39
C ILE A 193 5.74 -9.65 -2.73
N ARG A 194 5.33 -10.51 -3.66
CA ARG A 194 6.12 -11.63 -4.12
C ARG A 194 6.98 -11.23 -5.31
N LEU A 195 8.27 -11.40 -5.16
CA LEU A 195 9.24 -11.39 -6.24
C LEU A 195 9.34 -12.78 -6.84
N GLY A 196 9.50 -12.90 -8.15
CA GLY A 196 9.69 -14.19 -8.81
C GLY A 196 10.46 -14.06 -10.10
N ILE A 197 11.03 -15.18 -10.55
CA ILE A 197 11.64 -15.34 -11.86
C ILE A 197 10.85 -16.38 -12.62
N GLU A 198 10.40 -16.03 -13.83
CA GLU A 198 9.79 -17.00 -14.74
C GLU A 198 10.85 -17.92 -15.33
N PRO A 199 10.60 -19.23 -15.41
CA PRO A 199 11.46 -20.10 -16.18
C PRO A 199 11.46 -19.65 -17.64
N GLN A 200 12.64 -19.34 -18.19
CA GLN A 200 12.78 -19.13 -19.63
C GLN A 200 12.37 -20.44 -20.33
N GLY A 201 11.18 -20.46 -20.95
CA GLY A 201 10.72 -21.65 -21.67
C GLY A 201 9.21 -21.84 -21.73
N ALA A 202 8.40 -21.02 -21.05
CA ALA A 202 6.93 -21.09 -21.14
C ALA A 202 6.40 -20.26 -22.33
N GLY A 203 7.26 -19.68 -23.15
CA GLY A 203 6.91 -18.96 -24.37
C GLY A 203 6.62 -19.94 -25.51
N THR A 204 5.36 -20.00 -25.90
CA THR A 204 4.87 -20.45 -27.23
C THR A 204 5.21 -21.89 -27.64
N ARG A 205 4.75 -22.90 -26.91
CA ARG A 205 4.46 -24.19 -27.57
C ARG A 205 3.14 -24.06 -28.35
N GLY A 206 3.29 -23.96 -29.69
CA GLY A 206 2.28 -24.41 -30.64
C GLY A 206 1.09 -23.52 -30.83
N GLN A 207 1.21 -22.46 -31.65
CA GLN A 207 0.15 -22.18 -32.59
C GLN A 207 0.26 -23.26 -33.69
N PRO A 208 -0.75 -24.16 -33.87
CA PRO A 208 -0.78 -25.00 -35.04
C PRO A 208 -0.99 -24.08 -36.24
N THR A 209 -0.07 -24.19 -37.19
CA THR A 209 -0.20 -23.58 -38.53
C THR A 209 -1.52 -24.09 -39.13
N PRO A 210 -2.46 -23.22 -39.55
CA PRO A 210 -3.63 -23.66 -40.26
C PRO A 210 -3.24 -24.23 -41.65
N PRO A 211 -3.99 -25.23 -42.13
CA PRO A 211 -3.74 -25.90 -43.39
C PRO A 211 -3.92 -25.00 -44.60
#